data_63f961a16ff38ad20906dc97a2475de4
#
_entry.id   63f961a16ff38ad20906dc97a2475de4
#
_cell.length_a   1.000
_cell.length_b   1.000
_cell.length_c   1.000
_cell.angle_alpha   90.00
_cell.angle_beta   90.00
_cell.angle_gamma   90.00
#
_symmetry.space_group_name_H-M   'P 1'
#
loop_
_entity.id
_entity.type
_entity.pdbx_description
1 polymer ?
#
loop_
_entity_poly.entity_id
_entity_poly.type
_entity_poly.pdbx_seq_one_letter_code
_entity_poly.pdbx_strand_id
1 'polypeptide(L)'
;MLTCVLLVGGSLVWFTVPGRAAESDISGTITSSNGPEEGVWVIAETTDLPTKFIKSVVTGDGGRYLIPDLPEASYKVWVRGYGLLDSAGVTAEPGATLDIQATVATTPVEAARVYPANYWYSLIEPPAPSEFPGTGPDGNGIAANLQHQGQWVDIQKQGCMLCHQLGNRIIRQIDNLEQFDSTLAAWDHRVQMGQRGSQMTNVMSRFGRERGLQMFASWSDRIASGAVPPAPPRPRGVERNVVISLWEWGTEVDYIHDEIATDKRNPRVNANGPIYGVNISNDELA
;
A
#
# COMPACT_ATOMS: atom_id res chain seq x y z
N MET A 1 -15.63 -45.19 -63.11
CA MET A 1 -14.80 -43.99 -62.86
C MET A 1 -14.90 -43.64 -61.40
N LEU A 2 -13.93 -44.09 -60.59
CA LEU A 2 -13.86 -43.81 -59.17
C LEU A 2 -12.88 -42.63 -58.96
N THR A 3 -13.40 -41.53 -58.45
CA THR A 3 -12.55 -40.37 -58.12
C THR A 3 -12.15 -40.46 -56.65
N CYS A 4 -10.88 -40.76 -56.38
CA CYS A 4 -10.29 -40.67 -55.07
C CYS A 4 -10.04 -39.18 -54.69
N VAL A 5 -10.68 -38.70 -53.66
CA VAL A 5 -10.36 -37.42 -53.04
C VAL A 5 -9.36 -37.71 -51.92
N LEU A 6 -8.10 -37.29 -52.10
CA LEU A 6 -7.08 -37.25 -51.08
C LEU A 6 -7.28 -36.03 -50.19
N LEU A 7 -7.75 -36.23 -48.96
CA LEU A 7 -7.75 -35.23 -47.89
C LEU A 7 -6.30 -35.13 -47.34
N VAL A 8 -5.60 -34.09 -47.71
CA VAL A 8 -4.33 -33.70 -47.04
C VAL A 8 -4.70 -32.96 -45.78
N GLY A 9 -4.53 -33.62 -44.63
CA GLY A 9 -4.68 -33.01 -43.31
C GLY A 9 -3.52 -32.03 -43.06
N GLY A 10 -3.78 -30.74 -43.27
CA GLY A 10 -2.88 -29.68 -42.86
C GLY A 10 -3.04 -29.37 -41.40
N SER A 11 -2.11 -29.78 -40.55
CA SER A 11 -1.98 -29.30 -39.19
C SER A 11 -1.62 -27.82 -39.24
N LEU A 12 -2.57 -26.94 -38.88
CA LEU A 12 -2.26 -25.52 -38.64
C LEU A 12 -1.39 -25.45 -37.37
N VAL A 13 -0.09 -25.30 -37.55
CA VAL A 13 0.80 -24.94 -36.43
C VAL A 13 0.62 -23.44 -36.22
N TRP A 14 -0.06 -23.08 -35.12
CA TRP A 14 -0.13 -21.70 -34.65
C TRP A 14 1.23 -21.33 -34.08
N PHE A 15 2.04 -20.63 -34.88
CA PHE A 15 3.21 -19.95 -34.33
C PHE A 15 2.69 -18.74 -33.57
N THR A 16 2.68 -18.82 -32.24
CA THR A 16 2.56 -17.63 -31.39
C THR A 16 3.87 -16.86 -31.56
N VAL A 17 3.85 -15.85 -32.41
CA VAL A 17 4.93 -14.85 -32.45
C VAL A 17 4.86 -14.16 -31.08
N PRO A 18 5.93 -14.19 -30.27
CA PRO A 18 5.94 -13.38 -29.05
C PRO A 18 5.71 -11.93 -29.47
N GLY A 19 4.64 -11.33 -28.99
CA GLY A 19 4.33 -9.93 -29.26
C GLY A 19 5.53 -9.09 -28.85
N ARG A 20 6.08 -8.35 -29.79
CA ARG A 20 7.10 -7.35 -29.49
C ARG A 20 6.43 -6.26 -28.67
N ALA A 21 7.06 -5.84 -27.57
CA ALA A 21 6.62 -4.68 -26.81
C ALA A 21 6.48 -3.48 -27.77
N ALA A 22 5.44 -2.67 -27.59
CA ALA A 22 5.26 -1.46 -28.37
C ALA A 22 6.37 -0.45 -28.03
N GLU A 23 6.57 0.54 -28.90
CA GLU A 23 7.58 1.58 -28.67
C GLU A 23 7.28 2.43 -27.39
N SER A 24 6.05 2.37 -26.90
CA SER A 24 5.60 3.03 -25.66
C SER A 24 5.72 2.16 -24.41
N ASP A 25 6.21 0.93 -24.52
CA ASP A 25 6.26 -0.01 -23.38
C ASP A 25 7.68 -0.13 -22.83
N ILE A 26 7.79 -0.49 -21.54
CA ILE A 26 9.04 -1.03 -20.97
C ILE A 26 8.80 -2.48 -20.58
N SER A 27 9.67 -3.38 -20.99
CA SER A 27 9.53 -4.81 -20.71
C SER A 27 10.86 -5.41 -20.22
N GLY A 28 10.80 -6.63 -19.66
CA GLY A 28 12.00 -7.33 -19.24
C GLY A 28 11.69 -8.46 -18.27
N THR A 29 12.74 -8.86 -17.53
CA THR A 29 12.66 -9.93 -16.53
C THR A 29 13.25 -9.47 -15.19
N ILE A 30 12.65 -9.97 -14.11
CA ILE A 30 13.16 -9.78 -12.76
C ILE A 30 13.69 -11.10 -12.24
N THR A 31 14.93 -11.08 -11.77
CA THR A 31 15.60 -12.25 -11.17
C THR A 31 16.20 -11.89 -9.81
N SER A 32 16.45 -12.90 -8.99
CA SER A 32 17.25 -12.77 -7.76
C SER A 32 18.18 -13.97 -7.60
N SER A 33 18.82 -14.11 -6.45
CA SER A 33 19.56 -15.34 -6.10
C SER A 33 18.68 -16.60 -6.06
N ASN A 34 17.35 -16.45 -5.96
CA ASN A 34 16.39 -17.54 -5.95
C ASN A 34 15.91 -17.93 -7.37
N GLY A 35 16.38 -17.21 -8.42
CA GLY A 35 15.93 -17.36 -9.80
C GLY A 35 14.93 -16.29 -10.22
N PRO A 36 14.03 -16.58 -11.17
CA PRO A 36 12.99 -15.64 -11.61
C PRO A 36 12.05 -15.25 -10.48
N GLU A 37 11.76 -13.95 -10.37
CA GLU A 37 10.91 -13.38 -9.32
C GLU A 37 9.50 -13.14 -9.85
N GLU A 38 8.58 -14.04 -9.50
CA GLU A 38 7.17 -13.96 -9.87
C GLU A 38 6.34 -13.24 -8.78
N GLY A 39 5.32 -12.48 -9.20
CA GLY A 39 4.43 -11.77 -8.28
C GLY A 39 5.13 -10.64 -7.54
N VAL A 40 6.07 -9.95 -8.18
CA VAL A 40 6.72 -8.74 -7.65
C VAL A 40 6.33 -7.55 -8.50
N TRP A 41 6.32 -6.37 -7.90
CA TRP A 41 5.95 -5.12 -8.56
C TRP A 41 7.15 -4.52 -9.27
N VAL A 42 6.96 -4.15 -10.54
CA VAL A 42 7.89 -3.32 -11.31
C VAL A 42 7.26 -1.95 -11.44
N ILE A 43 7.94 -0.94 -10.98
CA ILE A 43 7.45 0.42 -10.80
C ILE A 43 8.27 1.35 -11.67
N ALA A 44 7.61 2.05 -12.59
CA ALA A 44 8.19 3.14 -13.38
C ALA A 44 7.63 4.46 -12.86
N GLU A 45 8.49 5.36 -12.42
CA GLU A 45 8.11 6.68 -11.92
C GLU A 45 8.90 7.78 -12.63
N THR A 46 8.25 8.93 -12.86
CA THR A 46 8.87 10.11 -13.46
C THR A 46 8.29 11.40 -12.91
N THR A 47 9.11 12.44 -12.92
CA THR A 47 8.73 13.83 -12.65
C THR A 47 8.84 14.72 -13.90
N ASP A 48 9.14 14.14 -15.06
CA ASP A 48 9.32 14.87 -16.31
C ASP A 48 7.99 15.24 -17.01
N LEU A 49 6.87 14.77 -16.45
CA LEU A 49 5.52 15.10 -16.88
C LEU A 49 4.97 16.27 -16.04
N PRO A 50 3.86 16.91 -16.47
CA PRO A 50 3.25 18.01 -15.72
C PRO A 50 2.90 17.69 -14.26
N THR A 51 2.61 16.42 -13.98
CA THR A 51 2.45 15.89 -12.63
C THR A 51 3.34 14.66 -12.46
N LYS A 52 3.76 14.36 -11.24
CA LYS A 52 4.46 13.11 -10.98
C LYS A 52 3.60 11.94 -11.42
N PHE A 53 4.17 11.05 -12.18
CA PHE A 53 3.51 9.89 -12.74
C PHE A 53 4.19 8.60 -12.31
N ILE A 54 3.40 7.62 -11.92
CA ILE A 54 3.85 6.30 -11.54
C ILE A 54 3.00 5.26 -12.26
N LYS A 55 3.63 4.29 -12.89
CA LYS A 55 2.95 3.11 -13.40
C LYS A 55 3.59 1.86 -12.84
N SER A 56 2.76 0.95 -12.33
CA SER A 56 3.20 -0.28 -11.69
C SER A 56 2.50 -1.49 -12.28
N VAL A 57 3.26 -2.54 -12.52
CA VAL A 57 2.79 -3.85 -12.98
C VAL A 57 3.34 -4.95 -12.09
N VAL A 58 2.80 -6.15 -12.22
CA VAL A 58 3.25 -7.34 -11.48
C VAL A 58 3.91 -8.30 -12.45
N THR A 59 5.02 -8.92 -12.04
CA THR A 59 5.69 -9.93 -12.85
C THR A 59 4.85 -11.21 -12.96
N GLY A 60 4.80 -11.74 -14.17
CA GLY A 60 4.19 -13.01 -14.53
C GLY A 60 5.15 -14.18 -14.39
N ASP A 61 4.81 -15.28 -15.08
CA ASP A 61 5.61 -16.49 -15.09
C ASP A 61 7.01 -16.24 -15.62
N GLY A 62 8.00 -16.82 -14.96
CA GLY A 62 9.42 -16.64 -15.28
C GLY A 62 9.93 -15.23 -14.98
N GLY A 63 9.25 -14.46 -14.10
CA GLY A 63 9.67 -13.12 -13.70
C GLY A 63 9.50 -12.06 -14.78
N ARG A 64 8.76 -12.34 -15.86
CA ARG A 64 8.56 -11.42 -16.99
C ARG A 64 7.57 -10.31 -16.65
N TYR A 65 7.81 -9.12 -17.17
CA TYR A 65 6.92 -7.98 -17.02
C TYR A 65 6.80 -7.15 -18.30
N LEU A 66 5.70 -6.40 -18.38
CA LEU A 66 5.45 -5.39 -19.38
C LEU A 66 4.75 -4.22 -18.72
N ILE A 67 5.34 -3.02 -18.77
CA ILE A 67 4.71 -1.77 -18.37
C ILE A 67 4.19 -1.11 -19.64
N PRO A 68 2.87 -1.16 -19.90
CA PRO A 68 2.31 -0.72 -21.18
C PRO A 68 2.05 0.79 -21.21
N ASP A 69 1.98 1.35 -22.41
CA ASP A 69 1.45 2.69 -22.71
C ASP A 69 2.03 3.78 -21.80
N LEU A 70 3.35 3.87 -21.72
CA LEU A 70 4.04 4.93 -20.99
C LEU A 70 4.08 6.21 -21.84
N PRO A 71 3.70 7.37 -21.28
CA PRO A 71 4.01 8.66 -21.90
C PRO A 71 5.51 8.83 -22.18
N GLU A 72 5.85 9.63 -23.20
CA GLU A 72 7.25 9.94 -23.51
C GLU A 72 7.88 10.75 -22.36
N ALA A 73 8.77 10.11 -21.63
CA ALA A 73 9.52 10.68 -20.50
C ALA A 73 10.66 9.73 -20.12
N SER A 74 11.63 10.21 -19.37
CA SER A 74 12.63 9.37 -18.72
C SER A 74 12.09 8.83 -17.40
N TYR A 75 12.13 7.51 -17.22
CA TYR A 75 11.58 6.82 -16.05
C TYR A 75 12.68 6.24 -15.19
N LYS A 76 12.51 6.37 -13.88
CA LYS A 76 13.21 5.55 -12.90
C LYS A 76 12.40 4.27 -12.70
N VAL A 77 12.96 3.13 -13.11
CA VAL A 77 12.34 1.81 -13.01
C VAL A 77 13.01 1.04 -11.88
N TRP A 78 12.20 0.51 -10.97
CA TRP A 78 12.66 -0.23 -9.81
C TRP A 78 11.68 -1.33 -9.40
N VAL A 79 12.13 -2.24 -8.53
CA VAL A 79 11.39 -3.45 -8.13
C VAL A 79 11.12 -3.45 -6.65
N ARG A 80 9.90 -3.85 -6.29
CA ARG A 80 9.45 -4.13 -4.93
C ARG A 80 8.76 -5.49 -4.88
N GLY A 81 9.07 -6.28 -3.88
CA GLY A 81 8.41 -7.57 -3.69
C GLY A 81 8.49 -8.08 -2.26
N TYR A 82 7.50 -8.86 -1.85
CA TYR A 82 7.56 -9.49 -0.53
C TYR A 82 8.70 -10.51 -0.49
N GLY A 83 9.57 -10.34 0.51
CA GLY A 83 10.81 -11.10 0.66
C GLY A 83 12.01 -10.49 -0.07
N LEU A 84 11.85 -9.36 -0.75
CA LEU A 84 12.92 -8.62 -1.41
C LEU A 84 13.17 -7.27 -0.72
N LEU A 85 14.36 -6.72 -0.93
CA LEU A 85 14.63 -5.30 -0.72
C LEU A 85 14.16 -4.51 -1.95
N ASP A 86 13.74 -3.26 -1.77
CA ASP A 86 13.52 -2.36 -2.90
C ASP A 86 14.82 -2.22 -3.69
N SER A 87 14.75 -2.41 -5.00
CA SER A 87 15.94 -2.31 -5.83
C SER A 87 16.38 -0.86 -6.01
N ALA A 88 17.63 -0.65 -6.38
CA ALA A 88 18.06 0.63 -6.94
C ALA A 88 17.25 0.92 -8.22
N GLY A 89 16.92 2.21 -8.45
CA GLY A 89 16.27 2.63 -9.68
C GLY A 89 17.25 2.62 -10.86
N VAL A 90 16.76 2.15 -12.00
CA VAL A 90 17.48 2.19 -13.28
C VAL A 90 16.73 3.14 -14.21
N THR A 91 17.42 4.06 -14.85
CA THR A 91 16.81 4.98 -15.81
C THR A 91 16.51 4.24 -17.12
N ALA A 92 15.29 4.40 -17.63
CA ALA A 92 14.88 3.83 -18.92
C ALA A 92 13.85 4.72 -19.60
N GLU A 93 13.74 4.63 -20.91
CA GLU A 93 12.74 5.29 -21.73
C GLU A 93 11.76 4.26 -22.31
N PRO A 94 10.55 4.66 -22.71
CA PRO A 94 9.65 3.80 -23.45
C PRO A 94 10.35 3.10 -24.64
N GLY A 95 9.98 1.86 -24.92
CA GLY A 95 10.63 1.00 -25.90
C GLY A 95 11.80 0.17 -25.35
N ALA A 96 12.27 0.44 -24.13
CA ALA A 96 13.40 -0.27 -23.54
C ALA A 96 13.05 -1.70 -23.11
N THR A 97 14.04 -2.60 -23.25
CA THR A 97 14.04 -3.90 -22.57
C THR A 97 15.02 -3.83 -21.41
N LEU A 98 14.53 -4.06 -20.19
CA LEU A 98 15.30 -3.87 -18.96
C LEU A 98 15.16 -5.08 -18.03
N ASP A 99 16.23 -5.84 -17.89
CA ASP A 99 16.33 -6.92 -16.91
C ASP A 99 16.93 -6.38 -15.61
N ILE A 100 16.25 -6.67 -14.46
CA ILE A 100 16.67 -6.17 -13.14
C ILE A 100 16.95 -7.36 -12.24
N GLN A 101 18.08 -7.30 -11.54
CA GLN A 101 18.41 -8.25 -10.48
C GLN A 101 17.98 -7.65 -9.13
N ALA A 102 17.01 -8.30 -8.48
CA ALA A 102 16.52 -7.94 -7.16
C ALA A 102 17.38 -8.59 -6.06
N THR A 103 17.40 -7.95 -4.88
CA THR A 103 18.12 -8.46 -3.71
C THR A 103 17.14 -9.09 -2.75
N VAL A 104 17.38 -10.34 -2.35
CA VAL A 104 16.58 -11.04 -1.33
C VAL A 104 16.87 -10.42 0.02
N ALA A 105 15.80 -10.12 0.80
CA ALA A 105 15.93 -9.66 2.17
C ALA A 105 16.57 -10.73 3.05
N THR A 106 17.54 -10.34 3.88
CA THR A 106 18.30 -11.28 4.71
C THR A 106 17.64 -11.57 6.06
N THR A 107 16.77 -10.66 6.50
CA THR A 107 16.05 -10.78 7.76
C THR A 107 14.53 -10.55 7.60
N PRO A 108 13.69 -11.12 8.48
CA PRO A 108 12.26 -10.83 8.48
C PRO A 108 11.94 -9.32 8.66
N VAL A 109 12.75 -8.60 9.42
CA VAL A 109 12.58 -7.14 9.63
C VAL A 109 12.80 -6.37 8.33
N GLU A 110 13.83 -6.73 7.57
CA GLU A 110 14.07 -6.13 6.24
C GLU A 110 12.94 -6.45 5.27
N ALA A 111 12.53 -7.72 5.19
CA ALA A 111 11.42 -8.13 4.34
C ALA A 111 10.11 -7.40 4.67
N ALA A 112 9.86 -7.17 5.97
CA ALA A 112 8.62 -6.54 6.42
C ALA A 112 8.55 -5.02 6.14
N ARG A 113 9.64 -4.36 5.75
CA ARG A 113 9.63 -2.92 5.44
C ARG A 113 8.63 -2.53 4.36
N VAL A 114 8.37 -3.44 3.43
CA VAL A 114 7.45 -3.24 2.30
C VAL A 114 6.06 -3.83 2.52
N TYR A 115 5.78 -4.36 3.71
CA TYR A 115 4.46 -4.93 4.00
C TYR A 115 3.42 -3.84 4.17
N PRO A 116 2.19 -4.07 3.67
CA PRO A 116 1.09 -3.11 3.76
C PRO A 116 0.71 -2.77 5.20
N ALA A 117 0.19 -1.58 5.40
CA ALA A 117 -0.19 -1.06 6.71
C ALA A 117 -1.14 -1.98 7.49
N ASN A 118 -2.08 -2.65 6.82
CA ASN A 118 -3.01 -3.59 7.46
C ASN A 118 -2.33 -4.81 8.09
N TYR A 119 -1.17 -5.24 7.56
CA TYR A 119 -0.38 -6.30 8.19
C TYR A 119 0.27 -5.81 9.49
N TRP A 120 0.83 -4.61 9.49
CA TRP A 120 1.38 -4.00 10.70
C TRP A 120 0.30 -3.68 11.75
N TYR A 121 -0.89 -3.31 11.29
CA TYR A 121 -2.06 -3.13 12.14
C TYR A 121 -2.45 -4.43 12.87
N SER A 122 -2.28 -5.60 12.24
CA SER A 122 -2.59 -6.89 12.86
C SER A 122 -1.75 -7.21 14.11
N LEU A 123 -0.67 -6.47 14.34
CA LEU A 123 0.14 -6.58 15.56
C LEU A 123 -0.45 -5.81 16.74
N ILE A 124 -1.50 -5.01 16.57
CA ILE A 124 -2.18 -4.38 17.70
C ILE A 124 -2.91 -5.45 18.50
N GLU A 125 -2.69 -5.44 19.80
CA GLU A 125 -3.33 -6.34 20.76
C GLU A 125 -4.36 -5.56 21.59
N PRO A 126 -5.66 -5.61 21.22
CA PRO A 126 -6.70 -5.05 22.05
C PRO A 126 -6.79 -5.82 23.36
N PRO A 127 -7.41 -5.25 24.42
CA PRO A 127 -7.68 -5.99 25.66
C PRO A 127 -8.33 -7.35 25.38
N ALA A 128 -7.94 -8.37 26.11
CA ALA A 128 -8.47 -9.72 25.91
C ALA A 128 -10.01 -9.79 26.14
N PRO A 129 -10.74 -10.69 25.48
CA PRO A 129 -12.18 -10.83 25.71
C PRO A 129 -12.56 -11.05 27.18
N SER A 130 -11.69 -11.67 27.96
CA SER A 130 -11.88 -11.92 29.40
C SER A 130 -11.76 -10.66 30.27
N GLU A 131 -11.23 -9.58 29.74
CA GLU A 131 -11.12 -8.30 30.47
C GLU A 131 -12.42 -7.47 30.40
N PHE A 132 -13.39 -7.91 29.59
CA PHE A 132 -14.69 -7.24 29.49
C PHE A 132 -15.75 -7.91 30.39
N PRO A 133 -16.73 -7.12 30.88
CA PRO A 133 -17.00 -5.72 30.61
C PRO A 133 -15.95 -4.79 31.22
N GLY A 134 -15.88 -3.56 30.64
CA GLY A 134 -15.08 -2.48 31.21
C GLY A 134 -15.58 -2.07 32.60
N THR A 135 -14.65 -1.71 33.47
CA THR A 135 -14.96 -1.29 34.86
C THR A 135 -14.54 0.15 35.17
N GLY A 136 -14.08 0.87 34.14
CA GLY A 136 -13.69 2.27 34.27
C GLY A 136 -12.24 2.49 34.73
N PRO A 137 -11.83 3.75 34.91
CA PRO A 137 -10.45 4.12 35.21
C PRO A 137 -9.95 3.58 36.58
N ASP A 138 -10.84 3.47 37.55
CA ASP A 138 -10.50 2.92 38.87
C ASP A 138 -10.52 1.38 38.92
N GLY A 139 -10.83 0.74 37.81
CA GLY A 139 -10.88 -0.71 37.65
C GLY A 139 -9.82 -1.21 36.63
N ASN A 140 -10.30 -1.83 35.54
CA ASN A 140 -9.42 -2.37 34.50
C ASN A 140 -9.00 -1.34 33.42
N GLY A 141 -9.36 -0.07 33.59
CA GLY A 141 -9.03 1.00 32.68
C GLY A 141 -9.84 1.04 31.38
N ILE A 142 -10.65 0.01 31.11
CA ILE A 142 -11.55 -0.04 29.96
C ILE A 142 -12.80 0.75 30.30
N ALA A 143 -13.28 1.59 29.38
CA ALA A 143 -14.46 2.39 29.58
C ALA A 143 -15.68 1.51 30.00
N ALA A 144 -16.39 1.91 31.05
CA ALA A 144 -17.42 1.08 31.71
C ALA A 144 -18.62 0.72 30.81
N ASN A 145 -18.83 1.48 29.74
CA ASN A 145 -19.89 1.21 28.76
C ASN A 145 -19.52 0.12 27.74
N LEU A 146 -18.25 -0.33 27.70
CA LEU A 146 -17.79 -1.38 26.77
C LEU A 146 -18.04 -2.76 27.38
N GLN A 147 -18.91 -3.53 26.74
CA GLN A 147 -19.35 -4.83 27.23
C GLN A 147 -18.54 -5.99 26.65
N HIS A 148 -17.89 -5.81 25.49
CA HIS A 148 -17.09 -6.84 24.83
C HIS A 148 -16.02 -6.24 23.91
N GLN A 149 -14.99 -7.01 23.62
CA GLN A 149 -13.84 -6.62 22.81
C GLN A 149 -14.24 -6.04 21.43
N GLY A 150 -15.31 -6.55 20.80
CA GLY A 150 -15.78 -6.05 19.51
C GLY A 150 -16.13 -4.56 19.53
N GLN A 151 -16.68 -4.03 20.63
CA GLN A 151 -16.97 -2.60 20.77
C GLN A 151 -15.67 -1.78 20.87
N TRP A 152 -14.64 -2.29 21.53
CA TRP A 152 -13.31 -1.68 21.55
C TRP A 152 -12.73 -1.55 20.14
N VAL A 153 -12.72 -2.68 19.40
CA VAL A 153 -12.21 -2.72 18.02
C VAL A 153 -13.02 -1.81 17.10
N ASP A 154 -14.34 -1.73 17.30
CA ASP A 154 -15.20 -0.83 16.53
C ASP A 154 -14.84 0.65 16.76
N ILE A 155 -14.67 1.07 18.03
CA ILE A 155 -14.22 2.43 18.34
C ILE A 155 -12.89 2.74 17.68
N GLN A 156 -11.94 1.79 17.69
CA GLN A 156 -10.64 1.96 17.06
C GLN A 156 -10.77 2.15 15.54
N LYS A 157 -11.59 1.34 14.88
CA LYS A 157 -11.85 1.47 13.45
C LYS A 157 -12.58 2.76 13.10
N GLN A 158 -13.66 3.05 13.78
CA GLN A 158 -14.48 4.24 13.51
C GLN A 158 -13.81 5.54 13.94
N GLY A 159 -13.00 5.52 14.98
CA GLY A 159 -12.39 6.73 15.54
C GLY A 159 -10.99 7.04 15.00
N CYS A 160 -10.19 6.03 14.69
CA CYS A 160 -8.80 6.22 14.26
C CYS A 160 -8.61 5.94 12.77
N MET A 161 -9.14 4.80 12.29
CA MET A 161 -8.88 4.36 10.91
C MET A 161 -9.70 5.13 9.86
N LEU A 162 -10.65 5.95 10.29
CA LEU A 162 -11.36 6.87 9.39
C LEU A 162 -10.40 7.86 8.71
N CYS A 163 -9.36 8.31 9.45
CA CYS A 163 -8.38 9.30 8.97
C CYS A 163 -6.98 8.71 8.79
N HIS A 164 -6.65 7.59 9.44
CA HIS A 164 -5.31 7.02 9.47
C HIS A 164 -5.31 5.55 9.11
N GLN A 165 -4.36 5.13 8.28
CA GLN A 165 -3.97 3.73 8.22
C GLN A 165 -3.04 3.44 9.40
N LEU A 166 -3.58 2.95 10.51
CA LEU A 166 -2.85 2.79 11.79
C LEU A 166 -1.53 2.04 11.63
N GLY A 167 -1.48 1.01 10.79
CA GLY A 167 -0.25 0.30 10.50
C GLY A 167 0.77 1.03 9.61
N ASN A 168 0.47 2.24 9.13
CA ASN A 168 1.42 3.05 8.38
C ASN A 168 2.64 3.38 9.25
N ARG A 169 3.83 3.47 8.63
CA ARG A 169 5.09 3.71 9.32
C ARG A 169 5.06 4.96 10.19
N ILE A 170 4.54 6.07 9.65
CA ILE A 170 4.43 7.35 10.37
C ILE A 170 3.56 7.22 11.63
N ILE A 171 2.56 6.32 11.62
CA ILE A 171 1.68 6.13 12.76
C ILE A 171 2.27 5.15 13.76
N ARG A 172 2.77 3.99 13.33
CA ARG A 172 3.27 2.94 14.23
C ARG A 172 4.62 3.21 14.87
N GLN A 173 5.41 4.11 14.27
CA GLN A 173 6.71 4.54 14.80
C GLN A 173 6.58 5.96 15.34
N ILE A 174 7.27 6.23 16.42
CA ILE A 174 7.37 7.56 17.00
C ILE A 174 8.80 8.04 16.78
N ASP A 175 8.93 9.05 15.94
CA ASP A 175 10.21 9.72 15.76
C ASP A 175 10.50 10.57 17.01
N ASN A 176 11.77 10.75 17.35
CA ASN A 176 12.23 11.51 18.51
C ASN A 176 11.69 10.98 19.86
N LEU A 177 11.58 9.65 19.99
CA LEU A 177 11.10 9.02 21.22
C LEU A 177 11.96 9.40 22.44
N GLU A 178 13.24 9.71 22.25
CA GLU A 178 14.18 10.17 23.27
C GLU A 178 13.79 11.51 23.94
N GLN A 179 12.85 12.25 23.37
CA GLN A 179 12.30 13.49 23.96
C GLN A 179 11.23 13.21 25.01
N PHE A 180 10.83 11.96 25.19
CA PHE A 180 9.75 11.56 26.09
C PHE A 180 10.25 10.57 27.14
N ASP A 181 9.66 10.62 28.33
CA ASP A 181 10.01 9.71 29.43
C ASP A 181 9.64 8.24 29.13
N SER A 182 8.72 8.02 28.22
CA SER A 182 8.26 6.69 27.81
C SER A 182 7.49 6.72 26.49
N THR A 183 7.35 5.57 25.84
CA THR A 183 6.50 5.39 24.67
C THR A 183 5.05 5.73 24.97
N LEU A 184 4.56 5.48 26.17
CA LEU A 184 3.24 5.88 26.61
C LEU A 184 3.09 7.41 26.63
N ALA A 185 4.08 8.14 27.19
CA ALA A 185 4.07 9.60 27.19
C ALA A 185 4.15 10.18 25.78
N ALA A 186 4.92 9.55 24.89
CA ALA A 186 5.00 9.94 23.49
C ALA A 186 3.67 9.75 22.75
N TRP A 187 2.97 8.65 23.00
CA TRP A 187 1.62 8.42 22.46
C TRP A 187 0.58 9.38 23.03
N ASP A 188 0.68 9.67 24.34
CA ASP A 188 -0.22 10.66 25.00
C ASP A 188 -0.04 12.05 24.38
N HIS A 189 1.20 12.45 24.14
CA HIS A 189 1.50 13.69 23.44
C HIS A 189 0.95 13.68 21.99
N ARG A 190 1.22 12.62 21.23
CA ARG A 190 0.80 12.48 19.82
C ARG A 190 -0.70 12.64 19.64
N VAL A 191 -1.52 12.02 20.48
CA VAL A 191 -2.99 12.08 20.35
C VAL A 191 -3.56 13.45 20.73
N GLN A 192 -2.74 14.34 21.27
CA GLN A 192 -3.14 15.72 21.61
C GLN A 192 -2.70 16.73 20.57
N MET A 193 -1.78 16.34 19.67
CA MET A 193 -1.15 17.25 18.71
C MET A 193 -2.00 17.50 17.47
N GLY A 194 -1.71 18.64 16.83
CA GLY A 194 -2.26 19.03 15.53
C GLY A 194 -3.73 19.44 15.57
N GLN A 195 -4.28 19.73 14.41
CA GLN A 195 -5.67 20.23 14.25
C GLN A 195 -6.72 19.24 14.76
N ARG A 196 -6.40 17.95 14.78
CA ARG A 196 -7.30 16.86 15.18
C ARG A 196 -7.05 16.32 16.60
N GLY A 197 -6.16 16.97 17.37
CA GLY A 197 -5.82 16.53 18.73
C GLY A 197 -7.03 16.39 19.66
N SER A 198 -7.97 17.32 19.61
CA SER A 198 -9.21 17.22 20.40
C SER A 198 -10.07 16.02 20.00
N GLN A 199 -10.16 15.70 18.72
CA GLN A 199 -10.91 14.53 18.22
C GLN A 199 -10.23 13.23 18.62
N MET A 200 -8.90 13.12 18.45
CA MET A 200 -8.13 11.94 18.88
C MET A 200 -8.25 11.72 20.38
N THR A 201 -8.13 12.79 21.18
CA THR A 201 -8.31 12.74 22.63
C THR A 201 -9.73 12.25 23.02
N ASN A 202 -10.77 12.70 22.32
CA ASN A 202 -12.12 12.24 22.54
C ASN A 202 -12.27 10.74 22.22
N VAL A 203 -11.70 10.28 21.10
CA VAL A 203 -11.70 8.84 20.76
C VAL A 203 -11.00 8.03 21.85
N MET A 204 -9.83 8.48 22.32
CA MET A 204 -9.11 7.80 23.41
C MET A 204 -9.93 7.72 24.70
N SER A 205 -10.72 8.73 25.02
CA SER A 205 -11.62 8.71 26.18
C SER A 205 -12.73 7.66 26.05
N ARG A 206 -13.16 7.34 24.83
CA ARG A 206 -14.19 6.30 24.58
C ARG A 206 -13.67 4.87 24.80
N PHE A 207 -12.37 4.65 24.75
CA PHE A 207 -11.74 3.38 25.10
C PHE A 207 -11.61 3.19 26.62
N GLY A 208 -11.39 4.28 27.35
CA GLY A 208 -10.62 4.41 28.55
C GLY A 208 -9.20 4.83 28.17
N ARG A 209 -8.88 6.12 28.34
CA ARG A 209 -7.71 6.79 27.77
C ARG A 209 -6.41 6.05 28.04
N GLU A 210 -6.14 5.75 29.29
CA GLU A 210 -4.89 5.13 29.71
C GLU A 210 -4.72 3.74 29.09
N ARG A 211 -5.76 2.92 29.14
CA ARG A 211 -5.74 1.57 28.58
C ARG A 211 -5.54 1.57 27.06
N GLY A 212 -6.14 2.55 26.36
CA GLY A 212 -5.93 2.74 24.93
C GLY A 212 -4.50 3.18 24.60
N LEU A 213 -3.93 4.12 25.37
CA LEU A 213 -2.54 4.55 25.19
C LEU A 213 -1.56 3.42 25.47
N GLN A 214 -1.79 2.61 26.49
CA GLN A 214 -0.97 1.42 26.79
C GLN A 214 -0.97 0.42 25.61
N MET A 215 -2.12 0.19 24.98
CA MET A 215 -2.21 -0.67 23.81
C MET A 215 -1.33 -0.16 22.66
N PHE A 216 -1.40 1.13 22.34
CA PHE A 216 -0.57 1.73 21.28
C PHE A 216 0.91 1.76 21.64
N ALA A 217 1.26 2.08 22.90
CA ALA A 217 2.64 2.08 23.37
C ALA A 217 3.25 0.67 23.26
N SER A 218 2.57 -0.34 23.79
CA SER A 218 2.99 -1.74 23.67
C SER A 218 3.18 -2.19 22.23
N TRP A 219 2.30 -1.76 21.33
CA TRP A 219 2.42 -2.05 19.90
C TRP A 219 3.70 -1.46 19.30
N SER A 220 3.97 -0.17 19.54
CA SER A 220 5.19 0.50 19.06
C SER A 220 6.46 -0.12 19.67
N ASP A 221 6.45 -0.45 20.96
CA ASP A 221 7.58 -1.06 21.64
C ASP A 221 7.92 -2.46 21.09
N ARG A 222 6.90 -3.27 20.83
CA ARG A 222 7.09 -4.59 20.21
C ARG A 222 7.66 -4.49 18.80
N ILE A 223 7.21 -3.54 18.00
CA ILE A 223 7.74 -3.28 16.66
C ILE A 223 9.21 -2.79 16.77
N ALA A 224 9.49 -1.86 17.67
CA ALA A 224 10.85 -1.37 17.91
C ALA A 224 11.79 -2.50 18.38
N SER A 225 11.27 -3.48 19.11
CA SER A 225 12.00 -4.68 19.56
C SER A 225 12.12 -5.77 18.48
N GLY A 226 11.65 -5.50 17.25
CA GLY A 226 11.82 -6.41 16.11
C GLY A 226 10.60 -7.29 15.79
N ALA A 227 9.45 -7.06 16.41
CA ALA A 227 8.22 -7.77 16.02
C ALA A 227 7.82 -7.40 14.58
N VAL A 228 7.52 -8.41 13.78
CA VAL A 228 7.08 -8.26 12.40
C VAL A 228 5.78 -9.03 12.16
N PRO A 229 4.89 -8.53 11.28
CA PRO A 229 3.68 -9.26 10.94
C PRO A 229 4.01 -10.48 10.05
N PRO A 230 3.06 -11.42 9.92
CA PRO A 230 3.17 -12.51 8.95
C PRO A 230 3.42 -11.97 7.54
N ALA A 231 4.22 -12.67 6.76
CA ALA A 231 4.53 -12.27 5.39
C ALA A 231 3.25 -12.29 4.53
N PRO A 232 2.95 -11.19 3.82
CA PRO A 232 1.86 -11.19 2.85
C PRO A 232 2.13 -12.20 1.73
N PRO A 233 1.09 -12.83 1.17
CA PRO A 233 1.25 -13.62 -0.05
C PRO A 233 1.58 -12.69 -1.23
N ARG A 234 2.46 -13.14 -2.12
CA ARG A 234 2.68 -12.45 -3.39
C ARG A 234 1.45 -12.56 -4.29
N PRO A 235 1.19 -11.58 -5.15
CA PRO A 235 0.12 -11.66 -6.16
C PRO A 235 0.15 -12.93 -6.99
N ARG A 236 -1.03 -13.52 -7.25
CA ARG A 236 -1.19 -14.79 -7.98
C ARG A 236 -2.32 -14.72 -9.01
N GLY A 237 -2.22 -15.54 -10.02
CA GLY A 237 -3.28 -15.66 -11.05
C GLY A 237 -3.65 -14.30 -11.63
N VAL A 238 -4.93 -13.94 -11.58
CA VAL A 238 -5.43 -12.66 -12.14
C VAL A 238 -4.90 -11.41 -11.45
N GLU A 239 -4.42 -11.52 -10.21
CA GLU A 239 -3.79 -10.39 -9.50
C GLU A 239 -2.49 -9.93 -10.18
N ARG A 240 -1.85 -10.80 -10.96
CA ARG A 240 -0.66 -10.45 -11.75
C ARG A 240 -0.97 -9.63 -13.00
N ASN A 241 -2.24 -9.53 -13.39
CA ASN A 241 -2.68 -8.76 -14.56
C ASN A 241 -3.06 -7.31 -14.22
N VAL A 242 -2.86 -6.90 -12.98
CA VAL A 242 -3.20 -5.55 -12.54
C VAL A 242 -2.14 -4.56 -13.02
N VAL A 243 -2.60 -3.49 -13.66
CA VAL A 243 -1.79 -2.31 -14.02
C VAL A 243 -2.33 -1.13 -13.22
N ILE A 244 -1.47 -0.48 -12.46
CA ILE A 244 -1.83 0.69 -11.64
C ILE A 244 -1.15 1.91 -12.24
N SER A 245 -1.90 2.96 -12.50
CA SER A 245 -1.37 4.28 -12.85
C SER A 245 -1.74 5.28 -11.76
N LEU A 246 -0.77 6.04 -11.29
CA LEU A 246 -0.94 7.10 -10.30
C LEU A 246 -0.47 8.42 -10.91
N TRP A 247 -1.29 9.45 -10.73
CA TRP A 247 -0.98 10.83 -11.05
C TRP A 247 -0.99 11.61 -9.75
N GLU A 248 0.14 12.19 -9.39
CA GLU A 248 0.29 12.90 -8.13
C GLU A 248 0.36 14.40 -8.41
N TRP A 249 -0.76 15.10 -8.23
CA TRP A 249 -0.89 16.52 -8.54
C TRP A 249 -0.78 17.44 -7.31
N GLY A 250 -0.76 16.88 -6.12
CA GLY A 250 -0.61 17.61 -4.88
C GLY A 250 0.84 17.84 -4.47
N THR A 251 1.04 18.66 -3.47
CA THR A 251 2.32 18.85 -2.78
C THR A 251 2.37 18.02 -1.49
N GLU A 252 3.52 18.01 -0.80
CA GLU A 252 3.69 17.29 0.47
C GLU A 252 2.76 17.78 1.59
N VAL A 253 2.22 18.97 1.45
CA VAL A 253 1.32 19.62 2.43
C VAL A 253 -0.14 19.59 2.01
N ASP A 254 -0.44 19.12 0.80
CA ASP A 254 -1.80 19.02 0.31
C ASP A 254 -2.46 17.75 0.80
N TYR A 255 -3.66 17.88 1.33
CA TYR A 255 -4.51 16.77 1.71
C TYR A 255 -5.82 16.85 0.93
N ILE A 256 -5.81 16.23 -0.25
CA ILE A 256 -6.96 16.22 -1.14
C ILE A 256 -7.93 15.13 -0.70
N HIS A 257 -9.19 15.51 -0.56
CA HIS A 257 -10.28 14.67 -0.11
C HIS A 257 -11.52 14.94 -0.98
N ASP A 258 -12.38 13.96 -1.14
CA ASP A 258 -13.63 14.08 -1.89
C ASP A 258 -13.44 14.51 -3.37
N GLU A 259 -12.72 13.67 -4.12
CA GLU A 259 -12.51 13.90 -5.54
C GLU A 259 -13.78 13.61 -6.37
N ILE A 260 -14.00 14.44 -7.39
CA ILE A 260 -15.09 14.25 -8.36
C ILE A 260 -14.59 14.44 -9.79
N ALA A 261 -14.90 13.47 -10.65
CA ALA A 261 -14.57 13.52 -12.07
C ALA A 261 -15.82 13.53 -12.97
N THR A 262 -16.95 13.00 -12.50
CA THR A 262 -18.14 12.84 -13.32
C THR A 262 -19.41 12.75 -12.47
N ASP A 263 -20.58 12.89 -13.11
CA ASP A 263 -21.87 12.67 -12.46
C ASP A 263 -22.18 11.16 -12.43
N LYS A 264 -22.42 10.61 -11.26
CA LYS A 264 -22.81 9.21 -11.04
C LYS A 264 -24.03 8.79 -11.87
N ARG A 265 -24.98 9.70 -12.08
CA ARG A 265 -26.21 9.48 -12.85
C ARG A 265 -26.00 9.61 -14.36
N ASN A 266 -24.97 10.34 -14.77
CA ASN A 266 -24.58 10.51 -16.15
C ASN A 266 -23.05 10.48 -16.29
N PRO A 267 -22.42 9.30 -16.35
CA PRO A 267 -20.98 9.16 -16.37
C PRO A 267 -20.29 9.70 -17.63
N ARG A 268 -21.07 10.22 -18.59
CA ARG A 268 -20.54 10.90 -19.79
C ARG A 268 -20.28 12.39 -19.56
N VAL A 269 -20.83 12.96 -18.49
CA VAL A 269 -20.51 14.33 -18.09
C VAL A 269 -19.06 14.34 -17.64
N ASN A 270 -18.27 15.20 -18.24
CA ASN A 270 -16.84 15.36 -17.96
C ASN A 270 -16.02 14.06 -18.11
N ALA A 271 -16.42 13.16 -19.03
CA ALA A 271 -15.78 11.84 -19.19
C ALA A 271 -14.26 11.91 -19.53
N ASN A 272 -13.82 13.00 -20.16
CA ASN A 272 -12.41 13.27 -20.49
C ASN A 272 -11.94 14.61 -19.91
N GLY A 273 -12.65 15.15 -18.94
CA GLY A 273 -12.32 16.42 -18.31
C GLY A 273 -11.45 16.23 -17.06
N PRO A 274 -11.09 17.32 -16.40
CA PRO A 274 -10.29 17.29 -15.19
C PRO A 274 -11.02 16.59 -14.03
N ILE A 275 -10.25 16.07 -13.10
CA ILE A 275 -10.70 15.62 -11.79
C ILE A 275 -10.58 16.82 -10.85
N TYR A 276 -11.61 17.04 -10.06
CA TYR A 276 -11.61 18.09 -9.03
C TYR A 276 -11.51 17.46 -7.65
N GLY A 277 -10.66 18.00 -6.80
CA GLY A 277 -10.48 17.55 -5.44
C GLY A 277 -10.54 18.70 -4.44
N VAL A 278 -11.07 18.43 -3.25
CA VAL A 278 -11.07 19.42 -2.16
C VAL A 278 -9.79 19.26 -1.35
N ASN A 279 -8.96 20.30 -1.32
CA ASN A 279 -7.80 20.39 -0.44
C ASN A 279 -8.25 20.93 0.91
N ILE A 280 -8.49 20.05 1.88
CA ILE A 280 -9.00 20.45 3.20
C ILE A 280 -7.95 21.12 4.10
N SER A 281 -6.69 21.11 3.70
CA SER A 281 -5.62 21.79 4.44
C SER A 281 -5.61 23.29 4.17
N ASN A 282 -5.99 23.69 2.95
CA ASN A 282 -5.86 25.06 2.45
C ASN A 282 -7.21 25.68 2.08
N ASP A 283 -8.33 24.96 2.24
CA ASP A 283 -9.68 25.37 1.82
C ASP A 283 -9.75 25.71 0.31
N GLU A 284 -9.05 24.93 -0.52
CA GLU A 284 -8.94 25.11 -1.96
C GLU A 284 -9.63 24.00 -2.74
N LEU A 285 -10.06 24.31 -3.96
CA LEU A 285 -10.46 23.33 -4.96
C LEU A 285 -9.26 23.10 -5.90
N ALA A 286 -8.76 21.86 -5.94
CA ALA A 286 -7.66 21.42 -6.78
C ALA A 286 -8.13 20.73 -8.06
#